data_f025e130ff0c4a00c81d9d0205a72e52
#
_entry.id   f025e130ff0c4a00c81d9d0205a72e52
#
_cell.length_a   1.000
_cell.length_b   1.000
_cell.length_c   1.000
_cell.angle_alpha   90.00
_cell.angle_beta   90.00
_cell.angle_gamma   90.00
#
_symmetry.space_group_name_H-M   'P 1'
#
loop_
_entity.id
_entity.type
_entity.pdbx_description
1 polymer ?
#
loop_
_entity_poly.entity_id
_entity_poly.type
_entity_poly.pdbx_seq_one_letter_code
_entity_poly.pdbx_strand_id
1 'polypeptide(L)'
;MIVPTLVITEVVYLLGTRLGAEPEVRFLGDLADGAFAVEPVAAGDWLRIAELVARYRDLPLGTVDASVVATAERLGVTEIATLDRRHFTIVRPCHTEAFTLLP
;
A
#
# COMPACT_ATOMS: atom_id res chain seq x y z
N MET A 1 -8.87 6.42 7.16
CA MET A 1 -7.73 6.08 6.30
C MET A 1 -7.99 4.75 5.60
N ILE A 2 -7.75 4.70 4.32
CA ILE A 2 -7.88 3.48 3.52
C ILE A 2 -6.56 2.74 3.53
N VAL A 3 -6.59 1.43 3.80
CA VAL A 3 -5.39 0.60 3.83
C VAL A 3 -5.60 -0.63 2.93
N PRO A 4 -4.77 -0.79 1.87
CA PRO A 4 -4.83 -1.98 1.03
C PRO A 4 -4.48 -3.25 1.82
N THR A 5 -5.12 -4.36 1.50
CA THR A 5 -4.94 -5.63 2.23
C THR A 5 -3.48 -6.10 2.25
N LEU A 6 -2.75 -5.94 1.14
CA LEU A 6 -1.36 -6.39 1.09
C LEU A 6 -0.44 -5.58 2.02
N VAL A 7 -0.77 -4.30 2.25
CA VAL A 7 -0.05 -3.47 3.25
C VAL A 7 -0.25 -4.04 4.65
N ILE A 8 -1.47 -4.49 4.96
CA ILE A 8 -1.77 -5.07 6.27
C ILE A 8 -0.90 -6.29 6.55
N THR A 9 -0.76 -7.18 5.57
CA THR A 9 0.07 -8.38 5.74
C THR A 9 1.53 -8.04 6.03
N GLU A 10 2.05 -7.01 5.37
CA GLU A 10 3.42 -6.54 5.61
C GLU A 10 3.57 -5.91 6.99
N VAL A 11 2.63 -5.07 7.40
CA VAL A 11 2.64 -4.44 8.73
C VAL A 11 2.58 -5.49 9.83
N VAL A 12 1.68 -6.46 9.71
CA VAL A 12 1.53 -7.55 10.70
C VAL A 12 2.82 -8.35 10.81
N TYR A 13 3.44 -8.68 9.69
CA TYR A 13 4.72 -9.38 9.67
C TYR A 13 5.81 -8.59 10.40
N LEU A 14 5.93 -7.30 10.12
CA LEU A 14 6.94 -6.44 10.74
C LEU A 14 6.70 -6.26 12.24
N LEU A 15 5.44 -6.06 12.65
CA LEU A 15 5.11 -5.92 14.07
C LEU A 15 5.46 -7.20 14.83
N GLY A 16 5.04 -8.36 14.32
CA GLY A 16 5.27 -9.65 14.98
C GLY A 16 6.75 -10.01 15.08
N THR A 17 7.53 -9.73 14.03
CA THR A 17 8.94 -10.09 14.00
C THR A 17 9.85 -9.12 14.75
N ARG A 18 9.50 -7.83 14.79
CA ARG A 18 10.36 -6.78 15.39
C ARG A 18 9.93 -6.37 16.78
N LEU A 19 8.62 -6.34 17.06
CA LEU A 19 8.09 -5.82 18.32
C LEU A 19 7.35 -6.86 19.14
N GLY A 20 7.05 -8.03 18.57
CA GLY A 20 6.39 -9.12 19.27
C GLY A 20 4.88 -9.14 19.10
N ALA A 21 4.22 -10.08 19.80
CA ALA A 21 2.80 -10.37 19.61
C ALA A 21 1.87 -9.28 20.13
N GLU A 22 2.23 -8.54 21.18
CA GLU A 22 1.33 -7.54 21.75
C GLU A 22 0.99 -6.39 20.80
N PRO A 23 1.97 -5.71 20.16
CA PRO A 23 1.67 -4.68 19.16
C PRO A 23 0.90 -5.25 17.97
N GLU A 24 1.20 -6.47 17.54
CA GLU A 24 0.48 -7.14 16.47
C GLU A 24 -1.00 -7.34 16.83
N VAL A 25 -1.27 -7.87 18.03
CA VAL A 25 -2.65 -8.06 18.50
C VAL A 25 -3.40 -6.74 18.61
N ARG A 26 -2.75 -5.67 19.09
CA ARG A 26 -3.37 -4.34 19.16
C ARG A 26 -3.74 -3.80 17.79
N PHE A 27 -2.85 -3.96 16.82
CA PHE A 27 -3.12 -3.53 15.45
C PHE A 27 -4.31 -4.29 14.84
N LEU A 28 -4.36 -5.61 15.05
CA LEU A 28 -5.48 -6.43 14.58
C LEU A 28 -6.79 -6.02 15.27
N GLY A 29 -6.74 -5.65 16.56
CA GLY A 29 -7.88 -5.11 17.28
C GLY A 29 -8.36 -3.79 16.68
N ASP A 30 -7.45 -2.90 16.31
CA ASP A 30 -7.79 -1.64 15.65
C ASP A 30 -8.49 -1.88 14.30
N LEU A 31 -8.03 -2.88 13.53
CA LEU A 31 -8.69 -3.28 12.30
C LEU A 31 -10.11 -3.79 12.57
N ALA A 32 -10.27 -4.63 13.59
CA ALA A 32 -11.58 -5.16 13.98
C ALA A 32 -12.55 -4.06 14.41
N ASP A 33 -12.04 -3.02 15.06
CA ASP A 33 -12.82 -1.88 15.53
C ASP A 33 -13.11 -0.84 14.44
N GLY A 34 -12.60 -1.05 13.24
CA GLY A 34 -12.87 -0.14 12.12
C GLY A 34 -12.03 1.14 12.11
N ALA A 35 -10.89 1.16 12.82
CA ALA A 35 -10.00 2.32 12.82
C ALA A 35 -9.45 2.63 11.42
N PHE A 36 -9.37 1.62 10.55
CA PHE A 36 -8.93 1.74 9.16
C PHE A 36 -9.96 1.11 8.24
N ALA A 37 -10.17 1.69 7.06
CA ALA A 37 -10.98 1.10 6.02
C ALA A 37 -10.10 0.16 5.18
N VAL A 38 -10.31 -1.14 5.31
CA VAL A 38 -9.53 -2.14 4.57
C VAL A 38 -10.06 -2.25 3.15
N GLU A 39 -9.18 -2.10 2.17
CA GLU A 39 -9.55 -2.22 0.76
C GLU A 39 -8.92 -3.49 0.16
N PRO A 40 -9.74 -4.46 -0.26
CA PRO A 40 -9.21 -5.69 -0.86
C PRO A 40 -8.67 -5.43 -2.27
N VAL A 41 -7.80 -6.34 -2.73
CA VAL A 41 -7.31 -6.32 -4.11
C VAL A 41 -8.48 -6.71 -5.01
N ALA A 42 -8.85 -5.82 -5.93
CA ALA A 42 -9.88 -6.13 -6.93
C ALA A 42 -9.27 -6.97 -8.06
N ALA A 43 -10.12 -7.72 -8.76
CA ALA A 43 -9.66 -8.61 -9.83
C ALA A 43 -8.78 -7.89 -10.88
N GLY A 44 -9.19 -6.68 -11.28
CA GLY A 44 -8.44 -5.88 -12.26
C GLY A 44 -7.13 -5.29 -11.74
N ASP A 45 -6.96 -5.22 -10.43
CA ASP A 45 -5.74 -4.66 -9.83
C ASP A 45 -4.52 -5.54 -10.08
N TRP A 46 -4.71 -6.86 -10.19
CA TRP A 46 -3.58 -7.80 -10.37
C TRP A 46 -2.82 -7.53 -11.65
N LEU A 47 -3.51 -7.25 -12.75
CA LEU A 47 -2.85 -6.92 -14.01
C LEU A 47 -2.08 -5.60 -13.89
N ARG A 48 -2.69 -4.59 -13.27
CA ARG A 48 -2.03 -3.30 -13.06
C ARG A 48 -0.81 -3.44 -12.16
N ILE A 49 -0.90 -4.24 -11.10
CA ILE A 49 0.23 -4.54 -10.21
C ILE A 49 1.38 -5.17 -11.02
N ALA A 50 1.07 -6.15 -11.86
CA ALA A 50 2.07 -6.80 -12.72
C ALA A 50 2.75 -5.80 -13.66
N GLU A 51 1.98 -4.91 -14.28
CA GLU A 51 2.50 -3.86 -15.16
C GLU A 51 3.45 -2.92 -14.43
N LEU A 52 3.09 -2.50 -13.23
CA LEU A 52 3.90 -1.59 -12.42
C LEU A 52 5.20 -2.24 -11.97
N VAL A 53 5.14 -3.47 -11.49
CA VAL A 53 6.34 -4.22 -11.08
C VAL A 53 7.29 -4.39 -12.25
N ALA A 54 6.77 -4.73 -13.44
CA ALA A 54 7.57 -4.87 -14.64
C ALA A 54 8.19 -3.56 -15.10
N ARG A 55 7.42 -2.48 -15.09
CA ARG A 55 7.87 -1.16 -15.56
C ARG A 55 8.95 -0.56 -14.65
N TYR A 56 8.81 -0.74 -13.35
CA TYR A 56 9.72 -0.15 -12.37
C TYR A 56 10.65 -1.20 -11.73
N ARG A 57 11.04 -2.23 -12.52
CA ARG A 57 11.87 -3.32 -12.01
C ARG A 57 13.24 -2.85 -11.50
N ASP A 58 13.77 -1.77 -12.09
CA ASP A 58 15.08 -1.24 -11.70
C ASP A 58 15.01 -0.38 -10.44
N LEU A 59 13.81 0.04 -10.05
CA LEU A 59 13.58 0.86 -8.84
C LEU A 59 13.90 0.13 -7.53
N PRO A 60 13.71 -1.16 -7.22
CA PRO A 60 12.68 -2.10 -7.63
C PRO A 60 11.37 -1.88 -6.88
N LEU A 61 10.31 -1.63 -7.58
CA LEU A 61 8.99 -1.48 -6.98
C LEU A 61 8.42 -2.86 -6.66
N GLY A 62 8.21 -3.15 -5.37
CA GLY A 62 7.65 -4.42 -4.94
C GLY A 62 6.15 -4.51 -5.15
N THR A 63 5.61 -5.73 -4.99
CA THR A 63 4.18 -6.00 -5.15
C THR A 63 3.32 -5.19 -4.21
N VAL A 64 3.73 -5.02 -2.96
CA VAL A 64 2.94 -4.25 -1.97
C VAL A 64 2.82 -2.79 -2.38
N ASP A 65 3.92 -2.13 -2.73
CA ASP A 65 3.90 -0.74 -3.18
C ASP A 65 3.12 -0.59 -4.49
N ALA A 66 3.27 -1.55 -5.42
CA ALA A 66 2.49 -1.56 -6.64
C ALA A 66 0.99 -1.70 -6.35
N SER A 67 0.61 -2.47 -5.34
CA SER A 67 -0.79 -2.60 -4.94
C SER A 67 -1.36 -1.29 -4.38
N VAL A 68 -0.55 -0.51 -3.67
CA VAL A 68 -0.96 0.82 -3.20
C VAL A 68 -1.26 1.73 -4.38
N VAL A 69 -0.39 1.74 -5.39
CA VAL A 69 -0.61 2.55 -6.60
C VAL A 69 -1.87 2.11 -7.34
N ALA A 70 -2.04 0.80 -7.58
CA ALA A 70 -3.21 0.27 -8.28
C ALA A 70 -4.51 0.60 -7.54
N THR A 71 -4.52 0.44 -6.22
CA THR A 71 -5.68 0.77 -5.38
C THR A 71 -5.99 2.27 -5.45
N ALA A 72 -4.97 3.12 -5.35
CA ALA A 72 -5.15 4.57 -5.43
C ALA A 72 -5.71 4.99 -6.79
N GLU A 73 -5.22 4.41 -7.88
CA GLU A 73 -5.74 4.66 -9.23
C GLU A 73 -7.22 4.27 -9.34
N ARG A 74 -7.58 3.08 -8.85
CA ARG A 74 -8.96 2.58 -8.92
C ARG A 74 -9.92 3.45 -8.11
N LEU A 75 -9.50 3.91 -6.94
CA LEU A 75 -10.33 4.71 -6.03
C LEU A 75 -10.23 6.23 -6.30
N GLY A 76 -9.37 6.66 -7.21
CA GLY A 76 -9.15 8.07 -7.50
C GLY A 76 -8.45 8.83 -6.38
N VAL A 77 -7.67 8.15 -5.56
CA VAL A 77 -6.93 8.75 -4.44
C VAL A 77 -5.60 9.29 -4.92
N THR A 78 -5.26 10.52 -4.55
CA THR A 78 -4.03 11.19 -4.98
C THR A 78 -3.01 11.38 -3.86
N GLU A 79 -3.41 11.20 -2.60
CA GLU A 79 -2.55 11.38 -1.44
C GLU A 79 -2.11 10.04 -0.87
N ILE A 80 -0.81 9.88 -0.64
CA ILE A 80 -0.21 8.66 -0.09
C ILE A 80 0.56 8.99 1.18
N ALA A 81 0.25 8.29 2.27
CA ALA A 81 1.05 8.33 3.49
C ALA A 81 2.05 7.17 3.43
N THR A 82 3.34 7.47 3.41
CA THR A 82 4.39 6.46 3.30
C THR A 82 5.68 6.91 3.97
N LEU A 83 6.42 5.94 4.49
CA LEU A 83 7.78 6.17 4.97
C LEU A 83 8.81 6.00 3.84
N ASP A 84 8.48 5.26 2.79
CA ASP A 84 9.34 5.11 1.62
C ASP A 84 8.90 6.07 0.52
N ARG A 85 9.31 7.33 0.66
CA ARG A 85 8.92 8.39 -0.26
C ARG A 85 9.54 8.22 -1.64
N ARG A 86 10.69 7.55 -1.73
CA ARG A 86 11.42 7.41 -2.99
C ARG A 86 10.58 6.72 -4.06
N HIS A 87 9.94 5.58 -3.73
CA HIS A 87 9.12 4.84 -4.69
C HIS A 87 7.97 5.68 -5.21
N PHE A 88 7.23 6.32 -4.32
CA PHE A 88 6.04 7.08 -4.69
C PHE A 88 6.34 8.44 -5.31
N THR A 89 7.58 8.92 -5.22
CA THR A 89 8.04 10.11 -5.93
C THR A 89 8.33 9.80 -7.40
N ILE A 90 8.87 8.61 -7.68
CA ILE A 90 9.30 8.20 -9.02
C ILE A 90 8.14 7.62 -9.83
N VAL A 91 7.31 6.76 -9.21
CA VAL A 91 6.19 6.09 -9.89
C VAL A 91 5.16 7.11 -10.35
N ARG A 92 4.69 6.96 -11.59
CA ARG A 92 3.65 7.83 -12.18
C ARG A 92 2.35 7.05 -12.29
N PRO A 93 1.33 7.43 -11.48
CA PRO A 93 -0.01 6.82 -11.60
C PRO A 93 -0.70 7.33 -12.86
N CYS A 94 -1.74 6.61 -13.29
CA CYS A 94 -2.45 6.95 -14.53
C CYS A 94 -3.55 8.01 -14.33
N HIS A 95 -3.96 8.29 -13.09
CA HIS A 95 -5.09 9.19 -12.78
C HIS A 95 -4.68 10.60 -12.34
N THR A 96 -3.39 10.82 -12.12
CA THR A 96 -2.82 12.11 -11.75
C THR A 96 -1.37 12.17 -12.22
N GLU A 97 -0.78 13.36 -12.29
CA GLU A 97 0.61 13.52 -12.73
C GLU A 97 1.60 12.90 -11.74
N ALA A 98 1.32 13.06 -10.46
CA ALA A 98 2.12 12.49 -9.38
C ALA A 98 1.28 12.39 -8.12
N PHE A 99 1.69 11.52 -7.20
CA PHE A 99 1.07 11.47 -5.88
C PHE A 99 1.50 12.65 -5.01
N THR A 100 0.59 13.10 -4.16
CA THR A 100 0.91 14.00 -3.05
C THR A 100 1.27 13.14 -1.86
N LEU A 101 2.49 13.26 -1.36
CA LEU A 101 2.98 12.45 -0.25
C LEU A 101 2.76 13.18 1.07
N LEU A 102 2.11 12.49 2.02
CA LEU A 102 1.87 13.01 3.35
C LEU A 102 3.08 12.70 4.25
N PRO A 103 3.34 13.55 5.25
CA PRO A 103 4.43 13.31 6.21
C PRO A 103 4.27 12.01 6.96
#